data_bf3d6d1b4a7eb63140a75299b68e3954
#
_entry.id   bf3d6d1b4a7eb63140a75299b68e3954
#
_cell.length_a   1.000
_cell.length_b   1.000
_cell.length_c   1.000
_cell.angle_alpha   90.00
_cell.angle_beta   90.00
_cell.angle_gamma   90.00
#
_symmetry.space_group_name_H-M   'P 1'
#
loop_
_entity.id
_entity.type
_entity.pdbx_description
1 polymer ?
#
loop_
_entity_poly.entity_id
_entity_poly.type
_entity_poly.pdbx_seq_one_letter_code
_entity_poly.pdbx_strand_id
1 'polypeptide(L)'
;ISIPKFRKMCVQIIRDFDAIPVLDIKKPRVGVVGEILVKFSPAGNNHLVELLESEGAEAVVPDLIDFMLYCFYNQIYKAEHLGTSKKTAKISALGIWAIEHILRGSAVKAFEESKHFDAPTSIYKIVSYAEPIVSIGNQTGEGWFLTGEMVELIKEGVPNIVCTQPFGCLPNHV
;
A
#
# COMPACT_ATOMS: atom_id res chain seq x y z
N ILE A 1 19.47 -15.27 1.62
CA ILE A 1 19.12 -15.04 3.05
C ILE A 1 18.11 -16.10 3.44
N SER A 2 18.29 -16.77 4.58
CA SER A 2 17.28 -17.72 5.08
C SER A 2 16.10 -16.96 5.70
N ILE A 3 14.89 -17.53 5.64
CA ILE A 3 13.67 -16.93 6.24
C ILE A 3 13.86 -16.57 7.73
N PRO A 4 14.47 -17.43 8.59
CA PRO A 4 14.71 -17.07 9.98
C PRO A 4 15.63 -15.85 10.14
N LYS A 5 16.66 -15.72 9.29
CA LYS A 5 17.57 -14.56 9.33
C LYS A 5 16.83 -13.30 8.85
N PHE A 6 16.01 -13.40 7.81
CA PHE A 6 15.17 -12.32 7.31
C PHE A 6 14.20 -11.83 8.39
N ARG A 7 13.47 -12.76 9.04
CA ARG A 7 12.56 -12.46 10.16
C ARG A 7 13.26 -11.70 11.29
N LYS A 8 14.43 -12.20 11.72
CA LYS A 8 15.21 -11.53 12.77
C LYS A 8 15.60 -10.11 12.38
N MET A 9 15.95 -9.91 11.12
CA MET A 9 16.32 -8.59 10.59
C MET A 9 15.12 -7.64 10.56
N CYS A 10 13.95 -8.08 10.09
CA CYS A 10 12.72 -7.27 10.10
C CYS A 10 12.33 -6.82 11.51
N VAL A 11 12.35 -7.77 12.47
CA VAL A 11 12.06 -7.45 13.88
C VAL A 11 13.05 -6.43 14.43
N GLN A 12 14.34 -6.56 14.09
CA GLN A 12 15.35 -5.62 14.56
C GLN A 12 15.12 -4.22 13.97
N ILE A 13 14.83 -4.13 12.67
CA ILE A 13 14.53 -2.85 12.00
C ILE A 13 13.38 -2.13 12.69
N ILE A 14 12.25 -2.80 12.93
CA ILE A 14 11.09 -2.20 13.59
C ILE A 14 11.46 -1.68 14.98
N ARG A 15 12.19 -2.47 15.77
CA ARG A 15 12.64 -2.07 17.10
C ARG A 15 13.60 -0.88 17.08
N ASP A 16 14.49 -0.84 16.09
CA ASP A 16 15.44 0.28 15.93
C ASP A 16 14.67 1.58 15.60
N PHE A 17 13.64 1.51 14.77
CA PHE A 17 12.75 2.65 14.48
C PHE A 17 11.91 3.05 15.70
N ASP A 18 11.34 2.09 16.44
CA ASP A 18 10.59 2.37 17.67
C ASP A 18 11.44 3.01 18.78
N ALA A 19 12.76 2.80 18.75
CA ALA A 19 13.69 3.39 19.69
C ALA A 19 14.07 4.84 19.38
N ILE A 20 13.70 5.35 18.20
CA ILE A 20 13.97 6.74 17.81
C ILE A 20 13.09 7.67 18.68
N PRO A 21 13.68 8.64 19.38
CA PRO A 21 12.89 9.60 20.14
C PRO A 21 11.96 10.40 19.23
N VAL A 22 10.69 10.45 19.58
CA VAL A 22 9.67 11.24 18.86
C VAL A 22 9.28 12.46 19.67
N LEU A 23 8.90 13.53 18.99
CA LEU A 23 8.34 14.72 19.62
C LEU A 23 6.84 14.50 19.85
N ASP A 24 6.31 14.92 21.01
CA ASP A 24 4.86 14.88 21.27
C ASP A 24 4.16 16.06 20.56
N ILE A 25 4.21 16.01 19.24
CA ILE A 25 3.59 17.02 18.36
C ILE A 25 2.61 16.31 17.44
N LYS A 26 1.33 16.65 17.55
CA LYS A 26 0.31 16.16 16.60
C LYS A 26 0.30 17.02 15.36
N LYS A 27 0.57 16.41 14.22
CA LYS A 27 0.48 17.03 12.91
C LYS A 27 -0.75 16.52 12.15
N PRO A 28 -1.34 17.33 11.26
CA PRO A 28 -2.35 16.80 10.34
C PRO A 28 -1.70 15.75 9.43
N ARG A 29 -2.29 14.56 9.37
CA ARG A 29 -1.82 13.47 8.52
C ARG A 29 -2.41 13.59 7.13
N VAL A 30 -1.57 13.42 6.11
CA VAL A 30 -1.94 13.53 4.69
C VAL A 30 -1.45 12.29 3.95
N GLY A 31 -2.38 11.49 3.45
CA GLY A 31 -2.08 10.33 2.62
C GLY A 31 -1.67 10.76 1.20
N VAL A 32 -0.61 10.18 0.69
CA VAL A 32 -0.16 10.39 -0.70
C VAL A 32 -0.42 9.13 -1.48
N VAL A 33 -1.43 9.16 -2.35
CA VAL A 33 -1.78 8.08 -3.27
C VAL A 33 -1.60 8.54 -4.71
N GLY A 34 -1.69 7.64 -5.67
CA GLY A 34 -1.62 8.02 -7.07
C GLY A 34 -0.88 7.00 -7.94
N GLU A 35 -0.52 7.42 -9.13
CA GLU A 35 0.21 6.60 -10.10
C GLU A 35 1.57 6.20 -9.52
N ILE A 36 1.90 4.93 -9.66
CA ILE A 36 3.01 4.28 -8.93
C ILE A 36 4.36 4.98 -9.14
N LEU A 37 4.71 5.38 -10.37
CA LEU A 37 5.95 6.07 -10.63
C LEU A 37 5.95 7.48 -10.02
N VAL A 38 4.87 8.23 -10.24
CA VAL A 38 4.75 9.61 -9.74
C VAL A 38 4.70 9.65 -8.22
N LYS A 39 3.96 8.72 -7.58
CA LYS A 39 3.88 8.60 -6.12
C LYS A 39 5.26 8.48 -5.46
N PHE A 40 6.16 7.69 -6.04
CA PHE A 40 7.48 7.40 -5.46
C PHE A 40 8.64 8.20 -6.06
N SER A 41 8.40 9.06 -7.06
CA SER A 41 9.44 9.87 -7.70
C SER A 41 9.38 11.32 -7.25
N PRO A 42 10.28 11.80 -6.36
CA PRO A 42 10.30 13.20 -5.95
C PRO A 42 10.39 14.17 -7.13
N ALA A 43 11.20 13.83 -8.14
CA ALA A 43 11.31 14.64 -9.36
C ALA A 43 10.00 14.64 -10.18
N GLY A 44 9.23 13.55 -10.15
CA GLY A 44 7.94 13.42 -10.86
C GLY A 44 6.76 14.09 -10.14
N ASN A 45 6.83 14.23 -8.82
CA ASN A 45 5.77 14.80 -8.00
C ASN A 45 6.13 16.15 -7.36
N ASN A 46 7.19 16.81 -7.85
CA ASN A 46 7.65 18.10 -7.34
C ASN A 46 7.98 18.07 -5.83
N HIS A 47 8.63 17.01 -5.35
CA HIS A 47 9.00 16.84 -3.95
C HIS A 47 7.81 16.96 -2.98
N LEU A 48 6.69 16.34 -3.35
CA LEU A 48 5.41 16.47 -2.62
C LEU A 48 5.51 16.14 -1.13
N VAL A 49 6.23 15.08 -0.75
CA VAL A 49 6.42 14.70 0.67
C VAL A 49 7.13 15.81 1.42
N GLU A 50 8.25 16.30 0.89
CA GLU A 50 9.03 17.39 1.48
C GLU A 50 8.20 18.68 1.59
N LEU A 51 7.35 18.96 0.59
CA LEU A 51 6.43 20.10 0.63
C LEU A 51 5.42 19.95 1.77
N LEU A 52 4.74 18.80 1.88
CA LEU A 52 3.77 18.56 2.95
C LEU A 52 4.41 18.68 4.34
N GLU A 53 5.60 18.14 4.51
CA GLU A 53 6.33 18.22 5.78
C GLU A 53 6.78 19.65 6.11
N SER A 54 7.19 20.42 5.10
CA SER A 54 7.56 21.84 5.28
C SER A 54 6.38 22.72 5.66
N GLU A 55 5.17 22.37 5.21
CA GLU A 55 3.91 23.03 5.58
C GLU A 55 3.35 22.53 6.94
N GLY A 56 4.08 21.65 7.63
CA GLY A 56 3.74 21.18 8.96
C GLY A 56 2.82 19.96 9.01
N ALA A 57 2.58 19.28 7.91
CA ALA A 57 1.85 18.01 7.87
C ALA A 57 2.79 16.81 8.14
N GLU A 58 2.18 15.64 8.36
CA GLU A 58 2.83 14.33 8.33
C GLU A 58 2.39 13.61 7.05
N ALA A 59 3.31 13.37 6.13
CA ALA A 59 3.02 12.64 4.91
C ALA A 59 2.97 11.13 5.17
N VAL A 60 1.89 10.47 4.72
CA VAL A 60 1.71 9.01 4.82
C VAL A 60 1.64 8.43 3.42
N VAL A 61 2.66 7.66 3.04
CA VAL A 61 2.78 7.07 1.71
C VAL A 61 2.62 5.56 1.82
N PRO A 62 1.54 4.96 1.27
CA PRO A 62 1.37 3.50 1.21
C PRO A 62 2.54 2.80 0.51
N ASP A 63 2.82 1.57 0.92
CA ASP A 63 3.99 0.84 0.46
C ASP A 63 3.88 0.32 -0.99
N LEU A 64 5.03 0.00 -1.60
CA LEU A 64 5.11 -0.51 -2.96
C LEU A 64 4.63 -1.97 -3.08
N ILE A 65 4.68 -2.74 -2.00
CA ILE A 65 4.33 -4.16 -2.02
C ILE A 65 2.83 -4.34 -2.26
N ASP A 66 2.00 -3.42 -1.78
CA ASP A 66 0.55 -3.44 -2.02
C ASP A 66 0.22 -3.33 -3.51
N PHE A 67 0.96 -2.52 -4.26
CA PHE A 67 0.83 -2.48 -5.71
C PHE A 67 1.20 -3.83 -6.38
N MET A 68 2.22 -4.52 -5.89
CA MET A 68 2.54 -5.86 -6.39
C MET A 68 1.44 -6.87 -6.08
N LEU A 69 0.89 -6.82 -4.86
CA LEU A 69 -0.25 -7.66 -4.46
C LEU A 69 -1.49 -7.36 -5.30
N TYR A 70 -1.76 -6.09 -5.60
CA TYR A 70 -2.79 -5.65 -6.55
C TYR A 70 -2.61 -6.31 -7.92
N CYS A 71 -1.40 -6.29 -8.48
CA CYS A 71 -1.12 -6.92 -9.76
C CYS A 71 -1.43 -8.43 -9.75
N PHE A 72 -1.11 -9.14 -8.67
CA PHE A 72 -1.46 -10.55 -8.51
C PHE A 72 -2.97 -10.75 -8.37
N TYR A 73 -3.64 -9.93 -7.57
CA TYR A 73 -5.07 -10.03 -7.38
C TYR A 73 -5.84 -9.83 -8.70
N ASN A 74 -5.41 -8.91 -9.54
CA ASN A 74 -5.99 -8.69 -10.86
C ASN A 74 -5.95 -9.93 -11.76
N GLN A 75 -4.92 -10.78 -11.65
CA GLN A 75 -4.88 -12.04 -12.41
C GLN A 75 -5.94 -13.04 -11.93
N ILE A 76 -6.23 -13.05 -10.63
CA ILE A 76 -7.30 -13.89 -10.06
C ILE A 76 -8.64 -13.40 -10.58
N TYR A 77 -8.94 -12.12 -10.44
CA TYR A 77 -10.18 -11.51 -10.93
C TYR A 77 -10.39 -11.74 -12.44
N LYS A 78 -9.36 -11.55 -13.25
CA LYS A 78 -9.42 -11.79 -14.72
C LYS A 78 -9.73 -13.25 -15.04
N ALA A 79 -9.22 -14.20 -14.30
CA ALA A 79 -9.51 -15.61 -14.52
C ALA A 79 -10.95 -15.98 -14.16
N GLU A 80 -11.52 -15.33 -13.15
CA GLU A 80 -12.88 -15.56 -12.67
C GLU A 80 -13.94 -14.90 -13.56
N HIS A 81 -13.67 -13.67 -14.03
CA HIS A 81 -14.67 -12.83 -14.70
C HIS A 81 -14.43 -12.65 -16.20
N LEU A 82 -13.17 -12.76 -16.68
CA LEU A 82 -12.81 -12.49 -18.07
C LEU A 82 -12.27 -13.73 -18.79
N GLY A 83 -12.36 -14.91 -18.17
CA GLY A 83 -11.98 -16.18 -18.80
C GLY A 83 -10.49 -16.33 -19.10
N THR A 84 -9.61 -15.61 -18.41
CA THR A 84 -8.16 -15.76 -18.59
C THR A 84 -7.62 -17.02 -17.91
N SER A 85 -6.31 -17.24 -17.96
CA SER A 85 -5.66 -18.47 -17.50
C SER A 85 -5.86 -18.75 -16.02
N LYS A 86 -6.58 -19.82 -15.68
CA LYS A 86 -6.70 -20.32 -14.30
C LYS A 86 -5.36 -20.74 -13.68
N LYS A 87 -4.38 -21.13 -14.52
CA LYS A 87 -3.02 -21.44 -14.04
C LYS A 87 -2.32 -20.19 -13.52
N THR A 88 -2.42 -19.09 -14.26
CA THR A 88 -1.88 -17.79 -13.82
C THR A 88 -2.52 -17.33 -12.52
N ALA A 89 -3.85 -17.45 -12.41
CA ALA A 89 -4.56 -17.11 -11.16
C ALA A 89 -4.07 -17.91 -9.95
N LYS A 90 -3.85 -19.24 -10.10
CA LYS A 90 -3.30 -20.06 -9.01
C LYS A 90 -1.88 -19.66 -8.61
N ILE A 91 -1.03 -19.33 -9.58
CA ILE A 91 0.33 -18.85 -9.31
C ILE A 91 0.26 -17.51 -8.57
N SER A 92 -0.62 -16.62 -9.00
CA SER A 92 -0.83 -15.31 -8.36
C SER A 92 -1.35 -15.45 -6.92
N ALA A 93 -2.31 -16.33 -6.68
CA ALA A 93 -2.79 -16.63 -5.33
C ALA A 93 -1.68 -17.16 -4.42
N LEU A 94 -0.81 -18.04 -4.94
CA LEU A 94 0.36 -18.50 -4.21
C LEU A 94 1.35 -17.34 -3.95
N GLY A 95 1.52 -16.43 -4.91
CA GLY A 95 2.34 -15.23 -4.76
C GLY A 95 1.83 -14.32 -3.64
N ILE A 96 0.52 -14.03 -3.61
CA ILE A 96 -0.12 -13.26 -2.54
C ILE A 96 0.13 -13.96 -1.18
N TRP A 97 -0.17 -15.25 -1.10
CA TRP A 97 0.05 -16.02 0.12
C TRP A 97 1.49 -15.94 0.60
N ALA A 98 2.47 -16.12 -0.30
CA ALA A 98 3.88 -16.08 0.05
C ALA A 98 4.32 -14.69 0.56
N ILE A 99 3.86 -13.61 -0.08
CA ILE A 99 4.17 -12.25 0.36
C ILE A 99 3.53 -11.98 1.72
N GLU A 100 2.25 -12.22 1.87
CA GLU A 100 1.53 -11.88 3.11
C GLU A 100 1.97 -12.75 4.30
N HIS A 101 2.18 -14.07 4.13
CA HIS A 101 2.45 -14.98 5.23
C HIS A 101 3.95 -15.25 5.48
N ILE A 102 4.79 -15.19 4.42
CA ILE A 102 6.22 -15.44 4.58
C ILE A 102 6.99 -14.12 4.75
N LEU A 103 6.81 -13.15 3.85
CA LEU A 103 7.56 -11.90 3.91
C LEU A 103 6.98 -10.97 4.98
N ARG A 104 5.75 -10.48 4.82
CA ARG A 104 5.08 -9.60 5.79
C ARG A 104 4.86 -10.33 7.13
N GLY A 105 4.41 -11.58 7.10
CA GLY A 105 4.22 -12.41 8.30
C GLY A 105 5.48 -12.57 9.14
N SER A 106 6.66 -12.37 8.56
CA SER A 106 7.93 -12.35 9.30
C SER A 106 8.03 -11.17 10.27
N ALA A 107 7.32 -10.09 10.02
CA ALA A 107 7.37 -8.84 10.78
C ALA A 107 6.07 -8.55 11.57
N VAL A 108 4.96 -9.22 11.27
CA VAL A 108 3.63 -8.94 11.86
C VAL A 108 3.69 -8.83 13.38
N LYS A 109 4.31 -9.81 14.06
CA LYS A 109 4.41 -9.76 15.52
C LYS A 109 5.19 -8.55 16.04
N ALA A 110 6.21 -8.10 15.30
CA ALA A 110 6.96 -6.92 15.68
C ALA A 110 6.15 -5.63 15.48
N PHE A 111 5.31 -5.58 14.44
CA PHE A 111 4.36 -4.49 14.24
C PHE A 111 3.29 -4.46 15.34
N GLU A 112 2.74 -5.62 15.74
CA GLU A 112 1.78 -5.72 16.85
C GLU A 112 2.35 -5.26 18.19
N GLU A 113 3.67 -5.39 18.38
CA GLU A 113 4.41 -4.94 19.58
C GLU A 113 4.92 -3.49 19.44
N SER A 114 4.84 -2.89 18.22
CA SER A 114 5.32 -1.54 17.93
C SER A 114 4.44 -0.47 18.58
N LYS A 115 5.06 0.65 18.92
CA LYS A 115 4.38 1.85 19.44
C LYS A 115 3.97 2.85 18.35
N HIS A 116 4.60 2.75 17.19
CA HIS A 116 4.53 3.77 16.16
C HIS A 116 4.09 3.23 14.79
N PHE A 117 4.11 1.92 14.59
CA PHE A 117 3.84 1.30 13.29
C PHE A 117 2.76 0.24 13.38
N ASP A 118 1.83 0.27 12.45
CA ASP A 118 0.79 -0.73 12.27
C ASP A 118 1.24 -1.82 11.29
N ALA A 119 0.65 -3.01 11.42
CA ALA A 119 0.90 -4.10 10.48
C ALA A 119 0.24 -3.79 9.12
N PRO A 120 0.91 -4.09 7.99
CA PRO A 120 0.32 -3.87 6.67
C PRO A 120 -1.01 -4.60 6.50
N THR A 121 -1.95 -3.94 5.87
CA THR A 121 -3.27 -4.49 5.55
C THR A 121 -3.17 -5.57 4.46
N SER A 122 -4.00 -6.61 4.52
CA SER A 122 -4.10 -7.61 3.46
C SER A 122 -4.74 -7.03 2.20
N ILE A 123 -4.27 -7.46 1.02
CA ILE A 123 -4.85 -7.03 -0.26
C ILE A 123 -6.35 -7.34 -0.35
N TYR A 124 -6.81 -8.45 0.23
CA TYR A 124 -8.23 -8.82 0.25
C TYR A 124 -9.09 -7.81 1.05
N LYS A 125 -8.50 -7.21 2.08
CA LYS A 125 -9.17 -6.16 2.86
C LYS A 125 -9.23 -4.85 2.06
N ILE A 126 -8.18 -4.50 1.33
CA ILE A 126 -8.16 -3.34 0.42
C ILE A 126 -9.22 -3.51 -0.68
N VAL A 127 -9.35 -4.70 -1.26
CA VAL A 127 -10.45 -5.05 -2.19
C VAL A 127 -11.81 -4.75 -1.56
N SER A 128 -12.05 -5.23 -0.33
CA SER A 128 -13.32 -5.02 0.36
C SER A 128 -13.63 -3.53 0.66
N TYR A 129 -12.62 -2.70 0.70
CA TYR A 129 -12.78 -1.25 0.85
C TYR A 129 -13.12 -0.56 -0.48
N ALA A 130 -12.56 -1.03 -1.59
CA ALA A 130 -12.83 -0.48 -2.91
C ALA A 130 -14.19 -0.90 -3.46
N GLU A 131 -14.57 -2.18 -3.31
CA GLU A 131 -15.73 -2.79 -3.95
C GLU A 131 -17.06 -2.05 -3.77
N PRO A 132 -17.38 -1.45 -2.60
CA PRO A 132 -18.62 -0.67 -2.44
C PRO A 132 -18.65 0.66 -3.19
N ILE A 133 -17.51 1.14 -3.67
CA ILE A 133 -17.34 2.48 -4.25
C ILE A 133 -17.09 2.39 -5.75
N VAL A 134 -16.19 1.49 -6.17
CA VAL A 134 -15.78 1.32 -7.56
C VAL A 134 -15.73 -0.16 -7.93
N SER A 135 -16.11 -0.49 -9.16
CA SER A 135 -16.00 -1.87 -9.65
C SER A 135 -14.56 -2.36 -9.65
N ILE A 136 -14.33 -3.55 -9.09
CA ILE A 136 -13.04 -4.25 -9.16
C ILE A 136 -12.64 -4.59 -10.61
N GLY A 137 -13.58 -4.55 -11.54
CA GLY A 137 -13.32 -4.65 -12.97
C GLY A 137 -12.55 -3.47 -13.57
N ASN A 138 -12.44 -2.36 -12.86
CA ASN A 138 -11.63 -1.21 -13.24
C ASN A 138 -10.15 -1.46 -12.96
N GLN A 139 -9.49 -2.22 -13.84
CA GLN A 139 -8.16 -2.81 -13.62
C GLN A 139 -7.03 -2.17 -14.43
N THR A 140 -7.31 -1.16 -15.23
CA THR A 140 -6.29 -0.49 -16.04
C THR A 140 -5.50 0.49 -15.17
N GLY A 141 -4.17 0.42 -15.26
CA GLY A 141 -3.30 1.17 -14.36
C GLY A 141 -3.50 0.71 -12.90
N GLU A 142 -3.56 1.62 -11.95
CA GLU A 142 -3.87 1.34 -10.55
C GLU A 142 -5.36 1.08 -10.33
N GLY A 143 -6.22 1.62 -11.20
CA GLY A 143 -7.66 1.35 -11.26
C GLY A 143 -8.37 1.42 -9.90
N TRP A 144 -9.06 0.33 -9.52
CA TRP A 144 -9.78 0.21 -8.25
C TRP A 144 -8.86 0.34 -7.00
N PHE A 145 -7.58 0.04 -7.17
CA PHE A 145 -6.63 -0.03 -6.06
C PHE A 145 -6.44 1.34 -5.38
N LEU A 146 -6.38 2.43 -6.15
CA LEU A 146 -6.30 3.78 -5.59
C LEU A 146 -7.46 4.09 -4.63
N THR A 147 -8.68 3.73 -5.03
CA THR A 147 -9.86 3.90 -4.16
C THR A 147 -9.73 3.07 -2.88
N GLY A 148 -9.22 1.85 -3.00
CA GLY A 148 -8.96 0.97 -1.85
C GLY A 148 -7.94 1.58 -0.88
N GLU A 149 -6.80 2.06 -1.38
CA GLU A 149 -5.77 2.77 -0.59
C GLU A 149 -6.34 4.01 0.11
N MET A 150 -7.15 4.83 -0.60
CA MET A 150 -7.77 6.02 0.00
C MET A 150 -8.68 5.65 1.18
N VAL A 151 -9.52 4.65 1.02
CA VAL A 151 -10.44 4.21 2.08
C VAL A 151 -9.68 3.60 3.26
N GLU A 152 -8.62 2.83 3.00
CA GLU A 152 -7.73 2.29 4.02
C GLU A 152 -7.14 3.42 4.86
N LEU A 153 -6.48 4.39 4.24
CA LEU A 153 -5.89 5.55 4.90
C LEU A 153 -6.89 6.31 5.76
N ILE A 154 -8.11 6.57 5.25
CA ILE A 154 -9.16 7.25 6.00
C ILE A 154 -9.54 6.42 7.25
N LYS A 155 -9.65 5.11 7.13
CA LYS A 155 -9.97 4.21 8.26
C LYS A 155 -8.84 4.13 9.30
N GLU A 156 -7.61 4.34 8.87
CA GLU A 156 -6.41 4.40 9.72
C GLU A 156 -6.15 5.80 10.32
N GLY A 157 -7.11 6.73 10.16
CA GLY A 157 -7.04 8.05 10.76
C GLY A 157 -6.19 9.04 9.96
N VAL A 158 -6.08 8.84 8.64
CA VAL A 158 -5.46 9.76 7.69
C VAL A 158 -6.56 10.38 6.82
N PRO A 159 -7.26 11.42 7.29
CA PRO A 159 -8.48 11.90 6.63
C PRO A 159 -8.22 12.78 5.40
N ASN A 160 -7.01 13.27 5.24
CA ASN A 160 -6.64 14.13 4.12
C ASN A 160 -5.85 13.31 3.10
N ILE A 161 -6.22 13.40 1.83
CA ILE A 161 -5.60 12.63 0.75
C ILE A 161 -5.16 13.56 -0.37
N VAL A 162 -3.92 13.41 -0.81
CA VAL A 162 -3.41 13.96 -2.08
C VAL A 162 -3.24 12.81 -3.06
N CYS A 163 -3.94 12.91 -4.20
CA CYS A 163 -3.80 11.97 -5.30
C CYS A 163 -2.91 12.60 -6.36
N THR A 164 -1.70 12.06 -6.55
CA THR A 164 -0.72 12.56 -7.51
C THR A 164 -0.71 11.71 -8.79
N GLN A 165 -0.85 12.36 -9.95
CA GLN A 165 -1.05 11.68 -11.22
C GLN A 165 -0.26 12.39 -12.33
N PRO A 166 0.24 11.66 -13.36
CA PRO A 166 0.73 12.31 -14.56
C PRO A 166 -0.44 12.92 -15.34
N PHE A 167 -0.15 13.97 -16.10
CA PHE A 167 -1.14 14.56 -16.98
C PHE A 167 -1.66 13.53 -17.99
N GLY A 168 -2.98 13.42 -18.12
CA GLY A 168 -3.62 12.48 -19.04
C GLY A 168 -3.59 11.02 -18.60
N CYS A 169 -3.38 10.73 -17.32
CA CYS A 169 -3.43 9.36 -16.79
C CYS A 169 -4.86 8.80 -16.92
N LEU A 170 -5.05 7.83 -17.81
CA LEU A 170 -6.37 7.27 -18.15
C LEU A 170 -7.13 6.71 -16.93
N PRO A 171 -6.54 5.91 -16.02
CA PRO A 171 -7.26 5.36 -14.85
C PRO A 171 -7.86 6.42 -13.92
N ASN A 172 -7.43 7.65 -14.03
CA ASN A 172 -7.90 8.76 -13.19
C ASN A 172 -8.89 9.68 -13.87
N HIS A 173 -9.24 9.38 -15.12
CA HIS A 173 -10.29 10.06 -15.87
C HIS A 173 -11.60 9.27 -15.91
N VAL A 174 -11.61 8.05 -15.40
CA VAL A 174 -12.75 7.11 -15.44
C VAL A 174 -13.49 7.02 -14.13
#